data_738e2209cbdace02bf5f6ffd09e62383
#
_entry.id   738e2209cbdace02bf5f6ffd09e62383
#
_cell.length_a   1.000
_cell.length_b   1.000
_cell.length_c   1.000
_cell.angle_alpha   90.00
_cell.angle_beta   90.00
_cell.angle_gamma   90.00
#
_symmetry.space_group_name_H-M   'P 1'
#
loop_
_entity.id
_entity.type
_entity.pdbx_description
1 polymer ?
#
loop_
_entity_poly.entity_id
_entity_poly.type
_entity_poly.pdbx_seq_one_letter_code
_entity_poly.pdbx_strand_id
1 'polypeptide(L)'
;MTRLVFALFIFCGMLPAFAADEALAPRDMVVLTVSGMIGKTNRSPLDPRKDSLLVLQKVDFREAFAFDRATLLSLPQGTVTAQPPEFDAPATFKGPLLREVLGFIEEAKVKVIFMAVDGYTGWLDPEDIDTSDWILALEANGVPLGLGQQGPLWLINTRAPGFKPADTHQGHWVWALFYMKVEE
;
A
#
# COMPACT_ATOMS: atom_id res chain seq x y z
N MET A 1 8.32 64.43 -33.00
CA MET A 1 9.04 63.62 -31.98
C MET A 1 8.05 62.60 -31.34
N THR A 2 7.97 61.40 -31.89
CA THR A 2 6.98 60.40 -31.50
C THR A 2 7.66 59.41 -30.57
N ARG A 3 7.25 59.34 -29.29
CA ARG A 3 7.77 58.39 -28.30
C ARG A 3 7.00 57.10 -28.40
N LEU A 4 7.70 56.05 -28.81
CA LEU A 4 7.22 54.65 -28.80
C LEU A 4 7.34 54.10 -27.39
N VAL A 5 6.22 53.73 -26.77
CA VAL A 5 6.18 53.05 -25.48
C VAL A 5 6.10 51.54 -25.75
N PHE A 6 7.17 50.82 -25.39
CA PHE A 6 7.20 49.36 -25.46
C PHE A 6 6.57 48.81 -24.17
N ALA A 7 5.42 48.19 -24.29
CA ALA A 7 4.79 47.46 -23.20
C ALA A 7 5.38 46.04 -23.14
N LEU A 8 6.13 45.72 -22.06
CA LEU A 8 6.66 44.39 -21.79
C LEU A 8 5.57 43.53 -21.11
N PHE A 9 4.98 42.63 -21.88
CA PHE A 9 4.06 41.61 -21.31
C PHE A 9 4.88 40.52 -20.64
N ILE A 10 4.89 40.49 -19.28
CA ILE A 10 5.40 39.38 -18.51
C ILE A 10 4.35 38.28 -18.51
N PHE A 11 4.56 37.23 -19.30
CA PHE A 11 3.76 36.03 -19.28
C PHE A 11 4.17 35.19 -18.06
N CYS A 12 3.43 35.35 -16.95
CA CYS A 12 3.57 34.53 -15.78
C CYS A 12 2.96 33.16 -16.07
N GLY A 13 3.79 32.21 -16.50
CA GLY A 13 3.38 30.83 -16.72
C GLY A 13 2.99 30.18 -15.37
N MET A 14 1.68 30.07 -15.11
CA MET A 14 1.18 29.23 -14.03
C MET A 14 1.47 27.75 -14.39
N LEU A 15 2.44 27.16 -13.71
CA LEU A 15 2.57 25.71 -13.68
C LEU A 15 1.30 25.14 -13.00
N PRO A 16 0.65 24.12 -13.58
CA PRO A 16 -0.43 23.45 -12.88
C PRO A 16 0.14 22.84 -11.58
N ALA A 17 -0.27 23.35 -10.44
CA ALA A 17 -0.12 22.66 -9.18
C ALA A 17 -1.02 21.42 -9.28
N PHE A 18 -0.44 20.22 -9.23
CA PHE A 18 -1.18 19.00 -8.99
C PHE A 18 -1.85 19.15 -7.62
N ALA A 19 -3.12 19.51 -7.61
CA ALA A 19 -3.93 19.47 -6.42
C ALA A 19 -4.15 17.98 -6.13
N ALA A 20 -3.43 17.42 -5.16
CA ALA A 20 -3.83 16.17 -4.52
C ALA A 20 -5.27 16.37 -4.07
N ASP A 21 -6.15 15.43 -4.40
CA ASP A 21 -7.55 15.50 -3.98
C ASP A 21 -7.57 15.53 -2.43
N GLU A 22 -7.86 16.70 -1.86
CA GLU A 22 -7.84 16.94 -0.41
C GLU A 22 -8.81 16.00 0.33
N ALA A 23 -9.82 15.48 -0.37
CA ALA A 23 -10.76 14.49 0.16
C ALA A 23 -10.12 13.10 0.39
N LEU A 24 -9.02 12.78 -0.30
CA LEU A 24 -8.31 11.51 -0.21
C LEU A 24 -7.04 11.59 0.63
N ALA A 25 -6.70 12.76 1.17
CA ALA A 25 -5.52 12.91 2.03
C ALA A 25 -5.66 12.07 3.32
N PRO A 26 -4.59 11.36 3.75
CA PRO A 26 -4.61 10.64 5.02
C PRO A 26 -4.93 11.58 6.19
N ARG A 27 -5.81 11.15 7.08
CA ARG A 27 -6.21 11.90 8.29
C ARG A 27 -5.57 11.38 9.56
N ASP A 28 -4.88 10.25 9.46
CA ASP A 28 -4.20 9.55 10.55
C ASP A 28 -2.86 9.02 10.07
N MET A 29 -2.17 8.26 10.91
CA MET A 29 -0.90 7.62 10.57
C MET A 29 -1.03 6.75 9.32
N VAL A 30 -0.21 7.04 8.33
CA VAL A 30 -0.08 6.20 7.13
C VAL A 30 0.52 4.86 7.51
N VAL A 31 -0.19 3.78 7.21
CA VAL A 31 0.25 2.40 7.48
C VAL A 31 0.67 1.64 6.23
N LEU A 32 0.26 2.14 5.04
CA LEU A 32 0.62 1.54 3.75
C LEU A 32 0.83 2.62 2.71
N THR A 33 1.91 2.53 1.96
CA THR A 33 2.14 3.32 0.75
C THR A 33 2.12 2.38 -0.46
N VAL A 34 1.35 2.74 -1.48
CA VAL A 34 1.27 2.00 -2.75
C VAL A 34 1.73 2.89 -3.89
N SER A 35 2.63 2.39 -4.72
CA SER A 35 3.11 3.10 -5.91
C SER A 35 3.20 2.19 -7.13
N GLY A 36 3.69 2.70 -8.23
CA GLY A 36 3.80 1.99 -9.50
C GLY A 36 2.66 2.36 -10.44
N MET A 37 2.08 1.38 -11.11
CA MET A 37 0.93 1.58 -11.98
C MET A 37 -0.33 1.67 -11.11
N ILE A 38 -0.76 2.90 -10.81
CA ILE A 38 -1.92 3.20 -9.97
C ILE A 38 -2.74 4.33 -10.59
N GLY A 39 -4.06 4.16 -10.65
CA GLY A 39 -4.98 5.15 -11.21
C GLY A 39 -5.29 6.31 -10.26
N LYS A 40 -5.19 6.07 -8.93
CA LYS A 40 -5.40 7.10 -7.91
C LYS A 40 -4.15 7.39 -7.13
N THR A 41 -3.90 8.68 -6.86
CA THR A 41 -2.77 9.15 -6.06
C THR A 41 -3.23 10.20 -5.06
N ASN A 42 -2.65 10.21 -3.86
CA ASN A 42 -2.87 11.24 -2.84
C ASN A 42 -1.57 11.69 -2.18
N ARG A 43 -0.44 11.23 -2.73
CA ARG A 43 0.89 11.48 -2.18
C ARG A 43 1.83 12.00 -3.25
N SER A 44 2.55 13.08 -2.90
CA SER A 44 3.62 13.67 -3.70
C SER A 44 4.81 12.70 -3.90
N PRO A 45 5.73 13.01 -4.81
CA PRO A 45 6.98 12.26 -4.97
C PRO A 45 7.68 12.03 -3.63
N LEU A 46 8.46 10.95 -3.57
CA LEU A 46 9.26 10.61 -2.38
C LEU A 46 10.15 11.80 -1.98
N ASP A 47 10.07 12.21 -0.71
CA ASP A 47 10.91 13.23 -0.11
C ASP A 47 11.99 12.57 0.76
N PRO A 48 13.28 12.57 0.33
CA PRO A 48 14.34 11.91 1.07
C PRO A 48 14.53 12.39 2.51
N ARG A 49 14.02 13.56 2.87
CA ARG A 49 14.11 14.12 4.22
C ARG A 49 13.03 13.60 5.16
N LYS A 50 11.87 13.21 4.60
CA LYS A 50 10.70 12.78 5.36
C LYS A 50 10.47 11.26 5.29
N ASP A 51 10.83 10.66 4.16
CA ASP A 51 10.53 9.27 3.83
C ASP A 51 11.71 8.34 4.12
N SER A 52 12.36 8.53 5.26
CA SER A 52 13.63 7.85 5.62
C SER A 52 13.57 6.32 5.49
N LEU A 53 12.46 5.69 5.89
CA LEU A 53 12.30 4.24 5.79
C LEU A 53 12.22 3.78 4.33
N LEU A 54 11.46 4.48 3.49
CA LEU A 54 11.34 4.18 2.07
C LEU A 54 12.69 4.35 1.35
N VAL A 55 13.42 5.43 1.69
CA VAL A 55 14.78 5.67 1.17
C VAL A 55 15.75 4.56 1.61
N LEU A 56 15.71 4.14 2.88
CA LEU A 56 16.54 3.05 3.42
C LEU A 56 16.29 1.75 2.64
N GLN A 57 15.06 1.48 2.30
CA GLN A 57 14.63 0.32 1.51
C GLN A 57 14.82 0.52 -0.01
N LYS A 58 15.45 1.61 -0.44
CA LYS A 58 15.71 1.94 -1.86
C LYS A 58 14.45 2.02 -2.72
N VAL A 59 13.34 2.39 -2.11
CA VAL A 59 12.09 2.69 -2.81
C VAL A 59 12.21 4.05 -3.46
N ASP A 60 11.69 4.17 -4.68
CA ASP A 60 11.54 5.44 -5.39
C ASP A 60 10.20 5.47 -6.11
N PHE A 61 9.53 6.63 -6.10
CA PHE A 61 8.29 6.88 -6.83
C PHE A 61 8.08 8.38 -7.07
N ARG A 62 7.37 8.68 -8.13
CA ARG A 62 6.90 10.04 -8.42
C ARG A 62 5.50 10.31 -7.89
N GLU A 63 4.69 9.26 -7.85
CA GLU A 63 3.31 9.27 -7.40
C GLU A 63 3.05 8.04 -6.55
N ALA A 64 2.23 8.18 -5.52
CA ALA A 64 1.84 7.08 -4.67
C ALA A 64 0.46 7.33 -4.05
N PHE A 65 -0.15 6.28 -3.53
CA PHE A 65 -1.31 6.37 -2.66
C PHE A 65 -0.91 5.98 -1.23
N ALA A 66 -1.17 6.85 -0.28
CA ALA A 66 -0.93 6.63 1.14
C ALA A 66 -2.24 6.27 1.83
N PHE A 67 -2.33 5.06 2.36
CA PHE A 67 -3.45 4.59 3.15
C PHE A 67 -3.16 4.80 4.63
N ASP A 68 -4.05 5.52 5.31
CA ASP A 68 -4.15 5.45 6.75
C ASP A 68 -5.00 4.25 7.20
N ARG A 69 -4.95 3.95 8.50
CA ARG A 69 -5.70 2.82 9.06
C ARG A 69 -7.21 2.99 8.87
N ALA A 70 -7.74 4.20 8.98
CA ALA A 70 -9.16 4.48 8.85
C ALA A 70 -9.66 4.20 7.44
N THR A 71 -8.91 4.60 6.41
CA THR A 71 -9.21 4.32 5.01
C THR A 71 -9.25 2.82 4.74
N LEU A 72 -8.26 2.06 5.22
CA LEU A 72 -8.24 0.60 5.05
C LEU A 72 -9.42 -0.08 5.76
N LEU A 73 -9.81 0.39 6.95
CA LEU A 73 -10.96 -0.14 7.68
C LEU A 73 -12.31 0.16 7.01
N SER A 74 -12.38 1.18 6.17
CA SER A 74 -13.60 1.54 5.42
C SER A 74 -13.87 0.63 4.22
N LEU A 75 -12.85 -0.12 3.75
CA LEU A 75 -12.96 -1.05 2.64
C LEU A 75 -13.65 -2.36 3.07
N PRO A 76 -14.19 -3.16 2.14
CA PRO A 76 -14.70 -4.49 2.44
C PRO A 76 -13.67 -5.36 3.16
N GLN A 77 -14.04 -5.87 4.34
CA GLN A 77 -13.17 -6.63 5.23
C GLN A 77 -13.32 -8.13 5.01
N GLY A 78 -12.19 -8.84 5.08
CA GLY A 78 -12.12 -10.28 5.15
C GLY A 78 -11.62 -10.76 6.52
N THR A 79 -11.85 -12.04 6.82
CA THR A 79 -11.28 -12.72 7.99
C THR A 79 -10.69 -14.05 7.59
N VAL A 80 -9.57 -14.42 8.22
CA VAL A 80 -8.96 -15.73 8.08
C VAL A 80 -8.53 -16.25 9.45
N THR A 81 -8.78 -17.54 9.71
CA THR A 81 -8.23 -18.21 10.88
C THR A 81 -7.05 -19.03 10.43
N ALA A 82 -5.88 -18.75 10.99
CA ALA A 82 -4.64 -19.41 10.65
C ALA A 82 -3.74 -19.50 11.87
N GLN A 83 -2.75 -20.40 11.82
CA GLN A 83 -1.70 -20.49 12.84
C GLN A 83 -0.35 -20.27 12.17
N PRO A 84 0.10 -19.00 12.06
CA PRO A 84 1.46 -18.72 11.64
C PRO A 84 2.48 -19.29 12.63
N PRO A 85 3.73 -19.55 12.21
CA PRO A 85 4.78 -20.08 13.10
C PRO A 85 5.03 -19.24 14.36
N GLU A 86 4.71 -17.96 14.32
CA GLU A 86 4.88 -17.00 15.42
C GLU A 86 3.78 -17.09 16.48
N PHE A 87 2.74 -17.93 16.26
CA PHE A 87 1.59 -18.06 17.15
C PHE A 87 1.51 -19.45 17.74
N ASP A 88 1.38 -19.55 19.08
CA ASP A 88 1.24 -20.81 19.80
C ASP A 88 -0.10 -21.53 19.54
N ALA A 89 -1.10 -20.78 19.06
CA ALA A 89 -2.45 -21.26 18.75
C ALA A 89 -3.01 -20.55 17.51
N PRO A 90 -4.05 -21.13 16.85
CA PRO A 90 -4.73 -20.47 15.77
C PRO A 90 -5.27 -19.09 16.19
N ALA A 91 -5.10 -18.10 15.33
CA ALA A 91 -5.61 -16.76 15.51
C ALA A 91 -6.52 -16.36 14.34
N THR A 92 -7.50 -15.50 14.64
CA THR A 92 -8.37 -14.91 13.62
C THR A 92 -7.82 -13.55 13.23
N PHE A 93 -7.41 -13.44 11.97
CA PHE A 93 -6.90 -12.22 11.37
C PHE A 93 -8.03 -11.51 10.63
N LYS A 94 -8.03 -10.17 10.66
CA LYS A 94 -9.04 -9.34 9.99
C LYS A 94 -8.38 -8.13 9.33
N GLY A 95 -8.83 -7.82 8.11
CA GLY A 95 -8.38 -6.67 7.33
C GLY A 95 -9.09 -6.58 5.99
N PRO A 96 -8.84 -5.52 5.20
CA PRO A 96 -9.43 -5.40 3.88
C PRO A 96 -8.92 -6.49 2.95
N LEU A 97 -9.77 -6.89 2.02
CA LEU A 97 -9.38 -7.76 0.91
C LEU A 97 -8.39 -7.01 0.01
N LEU A 98 -7.32 -7.67 -0.41
CA LEU A 98 -6.30 -7.06 -1.29
C LEU A 98 -6.93 -6.53 -2.58
N ARG A 99 -7.85 -7.30 -3.21
CA ARG A 99 -8.55 -6.86 -4.42
C ARG A 99 -9.35 -5.56 -4.23
N GLU A 100 -9.89 -5.34 -3.03
CA GLU A 100 -10.62 -4.11 -2.73
C GLU A 100 -9.68 -2.92 -2.54
N VAL A 101 -8.49 -3.16 -1.99
CA VAL A 101 -7.43 -2.14 -1.90
C VAL A 101 -6.94 -1.76 -3.29
N LEU A 102 -6.71 -2.74 -4.17
CA LEU A 102 -6.34 -2.50 -5.57
C LEU A 102 -7.46 -1.78 -6.33
N GLY A 103 -8.71 -2.24 -6.22
CA GLY A 103 -9.86 -1.57 -6.83
C GLY A 103 -10.06 -0.14 -6.35
N PHE A 104 -9.75 0.16 -5.09
CA PHE A 104 -9.81 1.52 -4.55
C PHE A 104 -8.83 2.47 -5.25
N ILE A 105 -7.65 1.99 -5.64
CA ILE A 105 -6.64 2.75 -6.41
C ILE A 105 -6.79 2.56 -7.94
N GLU A 106 -7.95 2.01 -8.38
CA GLU A 106 -8.33 1.83 -9.78
C GLU A 106 -7.46 0.83 -10.55
N GLU A 107 -7.00 -0.22 -9.84
CA GLU A 107 -6.18 -1.27 -10.44
C GLU A 107 -6.82 -2.65 -10.33
N ALA A 108 -6.57 -3.48 -11.33
CA ALA A 108 -6.99 -4.88 -11.39
C ALA A 108 -6.08 -5.67 -12.34
N LYS A 109 -5.94 -6.98 -12.09
CA LYS A 109 -5.12 -7.88 -12.92
C LYS A 109 -3.68 -7.43 -13.07
N VAL A 110 -3.09 -7.03 -11.97
CA VAL A 110 -1.73 -6.51 -11.87
C VAL A 110 -0.88 -7.41 -10.99
N LYS A 111 0.42 -7.41 -11.25
CA LYS A 111 1.41 -7.96 -10.32
C LYS A 111 1.64 -6.99 -9.18
N VAL A 112 1.72 -7.51 -7.96
CA VAL A 112 1.99 -6.69 -6.77
C VAL A 112 3.22 -7.21 -6.05
N ILE A 113 4.18 -6.32 -5.83
CA ILE A 113 5.35 -6.55 -4.98
C ILE A 113 5.04 -5.97 -3.60
N PHE A 114 5.26 -6.74 -2.57
CA PHE A 114 5.07 -6.39 -1.17
C PHE A 114 6.42 -6.20 -0.49
N MET A 115 6.52 -5.24 0.41
CA MET A 115 7.75 -4.99 1.16
C MET A 115 7.44 -4.78 2.64
N ALA A 116 8.12 -5.56 3.47
CA ALA A 116 8.10 -5.45 4.92
C ALA A 116 9.08 -4.39 5.43
N VAL A 117 8.88 -3.95 6.66
CA VAL A 117 9.74 -2.93 7.32
C VAL A 117 11.20 -3.37 7.40
N ASP A 118 11.47 -4.67 7.54
CA ASP A 118 12.83 -5.23 7.57
C ASP A 118 13.49 -5.39 6.19
N GLY A 119 12.76 -5.04 5.10
CA GLY A 119 13.22 -5.15 3.72
C GLY A 119 12.92 -6.48 3.06
N TYR A 120 12.25 -7.42 3.75
CA TYR A 120 11.74 -8.62 3.09
C TYR A 120 10.76 -8.23 1.97
N THR A 121 10.88 -8.90 0.81
CA THR A 121 9.99 -8.69 -0.33
C THR A 121 9.35 -9.99 -0.78
N GLY A 122 8.07 -9.93 -1.12
CA GLY A 122 7.33 -10.98 -1.79
C GLY A 122 6.51 -10.40 -2.94
N TRP A 123 5.91 -11.25 -3.74
CA TRP A 123 5.03 -10.79 -4.82
C TRP A 123 3.87 -11.77 -5.03
N LEU A 124 2.82 -11.25 -5.64
CA LEU A 124 1.71 -12.03 -6.18
C LEU A 124 1.50 -11.65 -7.64
N ASP A 125 1.36 -12.66 -8.46
CA ASP A 125 0.92 -12.50 -9.84
C ASP A 125 -0.60 -12.30 -9.90
N PRO A 126 -1.16 -11.74 -10.99
CA PRO A 126 -2.60 -11.47 -11.10
C PRO A 126 -3.47 -12.69 -10.83
N GLU A 127 -3.05 -13.87 -11.30
CA GLU A 127 -3.79 -15.13 -11.12
C GLU A 127 -3.88 -15.55 -9.65
N ASP A 128 -2.84 -15.29 -8.85
CA ASP A 128 -2.83 -15.60 -7.41
C ASP A 128 -3.77 -14.69 -6.64
N ILE A 129 -3.87 -13.43 -7.05
CA ILE A 129 -4.77 -12.44 -6.44
C ILE A 129 -6.23 -12.80 -6.74
N ASP A 130 -6.52 -13.20 -7.99
CA ASP A 130 -7.88 -13.53 -8.44
C ASP A 130 -8.39 -14.85 -7.86
N THR A 131 -7.51 -15.83 -7.65
CA THR A 131 -7.90 -17.19 -7.22
C THR A 131 -7.94 -17.38 -5.71
N SER A 132 -7.48 -16.42 -4.93
CA SER A 132 -7.41 -16.52 -3.46
C SER A 132 -7.81 -15.21 -2.81
N ASP A 133 -8.60 -15.30 -1.74
CA ASP A 133 -8.97 -14.13 -0.95
C ASP A 133 -7.80 -13.71 -0.03
N TRP A 134 -6.89 -12.91 -0.57
CA TRP A 134 -5.84 -12.28 0.21
C TRP A 134 -6.39 -11.14 1.06
N ILE A 135 -5.99 -11.05 2.32
CA ILE A 135 -6.31 -9.91 3.18
C ILE A 135 -5.04 -9.19 3.61
N LEU A 136 -5.15 -7.89 3.80
CA LEU A 136 -4.17 -7.07 4.49
C LEU A 136 -4.61 -6.95 5.96
N ALA A 137 -4.25 -7.95 6.77
CA ALA A 137 -4.71 -8.01 8.15
C ALA A 137 -4.20 -6.81 8.95
N LEU A 138 -5.12 -6.16 9.64
CA LEU A 138 -4.89 -5.04 10.57
C LEU A 138 -4.98 -5.47 12.02
N GLU A 139 -5.57 -6.67 12.27
CA GLU A 139 -5.89 -7.19 13.60
C GLU A 139 -5.68 -8.69 13.65
N ALA A 140 -5.27 -9.18 14.83
CA ALA A 140 -5.28 -10.60 15.19
C ALA A 140 -6.08 -10.76 16.48
N ASN A 141 -7.08 -11.66 16.51
CA ASN A 141 -7.99 -11.89 17.64
C ASN A 141 -8.65 -10.60 18.17
N GLY A 142 -8.97 -9.64 17.27
CA GLY A 142 -9.58 -8.35 17.63
C GLY A 142 -8.59 -7.33 18.22
N VAL A 143 -7.30 -7.64 18.26
CA VAL A 143 -6.25 -6.72 18.72
C VAL A 143 -5.49 -6.18 17.50
N PRO A 144 -5.33 -4.85 17.38
CA PRO A 144 -4.53 -4.27 16.29
C PRO A 144 -3.10 -4.80 16.27
N LEU A 145 -2.61 -5.10 15.06
CA LEU A 145 -1.22 -5.47 14.86
C LEU A 145 -0.32 -4.25 15.09
N GLY A 146 0.59 -4.37 16.05
CA GLY A 146 1.50 -3.28 16.43
C GLY A 146 2.76 -3.22 15.59
N LEU A 147 3.26 -2.00 15.33
CA LEU A 147 4.59 -1.80 14.78
C LEU A 147 5.65 -2.30 15.78
N GLY A 148 6.62 -3.05 15.29
CA GLY A 148 7.62 -3.75 16.13
C GLY A 148 7.18 -5.13 16.60
N GLN A 149 5.97 -5.54 16.22
CA GLN A 149 5.48 -6.91 16.23
C GLN A 149 5.27 -7.34 14.77
N GLN A 150 4.14 -7.96 14.44
CA GLN A 150 3.82 -8.34 13.05
C GLN A 150 3.11 -7.24 12.25
N GLY A 151 2.83 -6.08 12.85
CA GLY A 151 2.21 -4.93 12.22
C GLY A 151 3.18 -3.99 11.51
N PRO A 152 2.63 -2.99 10.80
CA PRO A 152 1.24 -2.51 10.87
C PRO A 152 0.22 -3.35 10.09
N LEU A 153 0.65 -4.10 9.10
CA LEU A 153 -0.16 -4.96 8.25
C LEU A 153 0.47 -6.33 8.10
N TRP A 154 -0.36 -7.34 7.87
CA TRP A 154 0.07 -8.68 7.51
C TRP A 154 -0.66 -9.17 6.27
N LEU A 155 0.06 -9.41 5.18
CA LEU A 155 -0.50 -10.08 4.01
C LEU A 155 -0.72 -11.55 4.32
N ILE A 156 -1.97 -11.97 4.35
CA ILE A 156 -2.39 -13.34 4.69
C ILE A 156 -3.50 -13.77 3.74
N ASN A 157 -3.53 -15.02 3.33
CA ASN A 157 -4.60 -15.51 2.49
C ASN A 157 -5.61 -16.35 3.28
N THR A 158 -6.81 -16.49 2.70
CA THR A 158 -7.95 -17.20 3.30
C THR A 158 -7.96 -18.70 2.97
N ARG A 159 -6.93 -19.26 2.33
CA ARG A 159 -6.88 -20.67 2.01
C ARG A 159 -6.94 -21.51 3.28
N ALA A 160 -7.60 -22.65 3.13
CA ALA A 160 -7.92 -23.62 4.18
C ALA A 160 -6.72 -23.97 5.10
N PRO A 161 -7.01 -24.41 6.34
CA PRO A 161 -6.00 -24.88 7.29
C PRO A 161 -5.08 -25.91 6.65
N GLY A 162 -3.79 -25.65 6.64
CA GLY A 162 -2.78 -26.53 6.05
C GLY A 162 -1.86 -25.87 5.03
N PHE A 163 -2.08 -24.60 4.68
CA PHE A 163 -1.14 -23.84 3.87
C PHE A 163 0.18 -23.70 4.64
N LYS A 164 1.22 -24.35 4.12
CA LYS A 164 2.59 -24.21 4.63
C LYS A 164 3.30 -23.19 3.77
N PRO A 165 3.74 -22.06 4.31
CA PRO A 165 4.48 -21.03 3.56
C PRO A 165 5.71 -21.57 2.81
N ALA A 166 6.29 -22.69 3.29
CA ALA A 166 7.48 -23.30 2.71
C ALA A 166 7.24 -24.08 1.40
N ASP A 167 6.00 -24.40 1.06
CA ASP A 167 5.71 -25.29 -0.07
C ASP A 167 5.55 -24.55 -1.41
N THR A 168 5.56 -23.22 -1.41
CA THR A 168 5.46 -22.41 -2.63
C THR A 168 6.38 -21.21 -2.57
N HIS A 169 7.21 -21.03 -3.57
CA HIS A 169 7.96 -19.79 -3.81
C HIS A 169 7.03 -18.60 -4.15
N GLN A 170 5.75 -18.82 -4.16
CA GLN A 170 4.69 -17.87 -4.47
C GLN A 170 3.84 -17.65 -3.23
N GLY A 171 3.62 -16.39 -2.87
CA GLY A 171 2.63 -16.02 -1.89
C GLY A 171 3.04 -16.28 -0.45
N HIS A 172 4.20 -15.86 -0.07
CA HIS A 172 4.57 -15.79 1.34
C HIS A 172 3.70 -14.78 2.07
N TRP A 173 3.22 -15.13 3.25
CA TRP A 173 2.62 -14.17 4.15
C TRP A 173 3.68 -13.15 4.55
N VAL A 174 3.43 -11.89 4.22
CA VAL A 174 4.35 -10.78 4.51
C VAL A 174 3.83 -10.04 5.72
N TRP A 175 4.45 -10.22 6.88
CA TRP A 175 4.17 -9.44 8.09
C TRP A 175 4.98 -8.13 8.10
N ALA A 176 4.62 -7.19 8.96
CA ALA A 176 5.18 -5.83 8.99
C ALA A 176 5.18 -5.14 7.61
N LEU A 177 4.18 -5.45 6.78
CA LEU A 177 4.00 -4.85 5.47
C LEU A 177 3.70 -3.35 5.60
N PHE A 178 4.42 -2.52 4.85
CA PHE A 178 4.24 -1.07 4.84
C PHE A 178 4.25 -0.45 3.44
N TYR A 179 4.71 -1.21 2.43
CA TYR A 179 4.80 -0.72 1.06
C TYR A 179 4.40 -1.79 0.05
N MET A 180 3.72 -1.34 -1.00
CA MET A 180 3.38 -2.15 -2.17
C MET A 180 3.78 -1.42 -3.44
N LYS A 181 4.24 -2.18 -4.44
CA LYS A 181 4.46 -1.68 -5.80
C LYS A 181 3.60 -2.47 -6.77
N VAL A 182 2.83 -1.76 -7.57
CA VAL A 182 1.99 -2.32 -8.64
C VAL A 182 2.77 -2.30 -9.95
N GLU A 183 2.82 -3.44 -10.63
CA GLU A 183 3.50 -3.63 -11.93
C GLU A 183 2.55 -4.29 -12.93
N GLU A 184 2.92 -4.24 -14.24
CA GLU A 184 2.20 -4.96 -15.30
C GLU A 184 2.24 -6.48 -15.11
#